data_e82779e93d4136dfd2a6e7186a76d008
#
_entry.id   e82779e93d4136dfd2a6e7186a76d008
#
_cell.length_a   1.000
_cell.length_b   1.000
_cell.length_c   1.000
_cell.angle_alpha   90.00
_cell.angle_beta   90.00
_cell.angle_gamma   90.00
#
_symmetry.space_group_name_H-M   'P 1'
#
loop_
_entity.id
_entity.type
_entity.pdbx_description
1 polymer ?
#
loop_
_entity_poly.entity_id
_entity_poly.type
_entity_poly.pdbx_seq_one_letter_code
_entity_poly.pdbx_strand_id
1 'polypeptide(L)'
;MATTIKSTALSFDAIKNNLKTFLADKPEFADYNFEASGLSNILDVLAYNTHYNALTANFALNESFLGTAQLRSSLVSLAEGIGYIPDSKTASKAVLNLSLNLSGVTGRPSTLQIPAGYKFNSVVDDVTYVFQTISDITATDDGNGIYEFKNSTGSKNIEVFEGTSRTKTFLVTKSTDNPVYVIQDEELDIDTAVVKVFDTPSSSAFTTYSNLLKATTINSQSTVYILKETPNGFFELSFGNGVTLGRAPADGGKISITYIATNGDAGDTAKVFEPQSKVEVLGTGYDLTVTTHAKAVGGGEKESVESIRLNAPFQYASQNRMVTAVDYSALVLKNFSTLIKDIKAFGGEEALNPEFGAVFLSVLFNDDVSAVTVSDTKSQIQDLAKQLSVASYVLRFVDPITTFVECNTFFQFNQNLTQLSRNTIQDNVNKVITDYFSTNTGRFGQSFRRSNLLALVDASSPAILSSRMDIKMQRRFIPTLTTKQDHTVRYASQIAEADDVNIVVESNPFLFRGKNCVLRNRLGSNVLEVFNAEDAKIEIDNAGDFSGDSVNIVGLTVDNFVGANQFIKLSVTPANQSAVTPLREDIIEFDVSESFTKIVDVDPNVTS
;
A
#
# COMPACT_ATOMS: atom_id res chain seq x y z
N MET A 1 15.98 1.32 -9.51
CA MET A 1 16.39 0.85 -10.86
C MET A 1 17.27 -0.38 -10.69
N ALA A 2 16.91 -1.50 -11.35
CA ALA A 2 17.74 -2.68 -11.35
C ALA A 2 19.10 -2.39 -12.03
N THR A 3 20.19 -2.73 -11.35
CA THR A 3 21.53 -2.53 -11.89
C THR A 3 21.83 -3.70 -12.83
N THR A 4 22.00 -3.44 -14.13
CA THR A 4 22.34 -4.49 -15.10
C THR A 4 23.82 -4.85 -15.02
N ILE A 5 24.12 -6.14 -14.98
CA ILE A 5 25.48 -6.67 -15.03
C ILE A 5 25.84 -6.93 -16.48
N LYS A 6 27.03 -6.47 -16.92
CA LYS A 6 27.56 -6.73 -18.28
C LYS A 6 28.83 -7.55 -18.16
N SER A 7 28.83 -8.76 -18.69
CA SER A 7 30.02 -9.64 -18.69
C SER A 7 30.81 -9.56 -20.01
N THR A 8 30.15 -9.15 -21.10
CA THR A 8 30.74 -9.12 -22.45
C THR A 8 30.30 -7.86 -23.20
N ALA A 9 31.11 -7.41 -24.16
CA ALA A 9 30.74 -6.32 -25.05
C ALA A 9 29.59 -6.74 -25.99
N LEU A 10 28.57 -5.89 -26.11
CA LEU A 10 27.39 -6.13 -26.95
C LEU A 10 27.39 -5.35 -28.26
N SER A 11 28.44 -4.58 -28.58
CA SER A 11 28.52 -3.85 -29.83
C SER A 11 28.90 -4.76 -30.98
N PHE A 12 27.98 -4.92 -31.95
CA PHE A 12 28.23 -5.66 -33.17
C PHE A 12 29.44 -5.14 -33.94
N ASP A 13 29.54 -3.80 -34.09
CA ASP A 13 30.65 -3.16 -34.81
C ASP A 13 31.99 -3.39 -34.08
N ALA A 14 32.01 -3.33 -32.76
CA ALA A 14 33.22 -3.60 -32.01
C ALA A 14 33.67 -5.07 -32.19
N ILE A 15 32.75 -6.02 -32.19
CA ILE A 15 33.04 -7.43 -32.43
C ILE A 15 33.59 -7.63 -33.86
N LYS A 16 32.93 -7.05 -34.85
CA LYS A 16 33.36 -7.12 -36.25
C LYS A 16 34.76 -6.52 -36.43
N ASN A 17 35.02 -5.34 -35.84
CA ASN A 17 36.33 -4.69 -35.90
C ASN A 17 37.41 -5.52 -35.21
N ASN A 18 37.14 -6.12 -34.08
CA ASN A 18 38.08 -7.01 -33.39
C ASN A 18 38.41 -8.25 -34.26
N LEU A 19 37.42 -8.84 -34.92
CA LEU A 19 37.64 -9.96 -35.85
C LEU A 19 38.50 -9.54 -37.04
N LYS A 20 38.26 -8.36 -37.63
CA LYS A 20 39.08 -7.79 -38.70
C LYS A 20 40.52 -7.57 -38.25
N THR A 21 40.72 -6.93 -37.07
CA THR A 21 42.05 -6.70 -36.50
C THR A 21 42.78 -8.02 -36.26
N PHE A 22 42.09 -9.01 -35.66
CA PHE A 22 42.67 -10.32 -35.43
C PHE A 22 43.14 -11.04 -36.71
N LEU A 23 42.34 -10.94 -37.80
CA LEU A 23 42.72 -11.52 -39.08
C LEU A 23 43.83 -10.74 -39.75
N ALA A 24 43.83 -9.40 -39.69
CA ALA A 24 44.86 -8.54 -40.31
C ALA A 24 46.26 -8.79 -39.69
N ASP A 25 46.31 -9.26 -38.41
CA ASP A 25 47.57 -9.66 -37.77
C ASP A 25 48.14 -11.00 -38.26
N LYS A 26 47.42 -11.71 -39.13
CA LYS A 26 47.87 -12.97 -39.72
C LYS A 26 48.57 -12.70 -41.05
N PRO A 27 49.76 -13.33 -41.29
CA PRO A 27 50.54 -13.12 -42.54
C PRO A 27 49.74 -13.34 -43.80
N GLU A 28 48.78 -14.27 -43.78
CA GLU A 28 47.95 -14.67 -44.94
C GLU A 28 46.90 -13.58 -45.31
N PHE A 29 46.62 -12.63 -44.40
CA PHE A 29 45.63 -11.57 -44.57
C PHE A 29 46.18 -10.15 -44.39
N ALA A 30 47.52 -9.98 -44.37
CA ALA A 30 48.14 -8.68 -44.07
C ALA A 30 47.74 -7.56 -45.04
N ASP A 31 47.55 -7.87 -46.32
CA ASP A 31 47.13 -6.90 -47.37
C ASP A 31 45.67 -7.10 -47.83
N TYR A 32 44.86 -7.82 -47.08
CA TYR A 32 43.50 -8.19 -47.50
C TYR A 32 42.50 -7.06 -47.21
N ASN A 33 41.75 -6.66 -48.27
CA ASN A 33 40.68 -5.67 -48.10
C ASN A 33 39.38 -6.34 -47.65
N PHE A 34 39.11 -6.30 -46.38
CA PHE A 34 37.93 -6.91 -45.76
C PHE A 34 36.61 -6.22 -46.21
N GLU A 35 36.62 -4.92 -46.52
CA GLU A 35 35.40 -4.18 -46.87
C GLU A 35 34.88 -4.52 -48.27
N ALA A 36 35.76 -4.82 -49.20
CA ALA A 36 35.42 -5.08 -50.61
C ALA A 36 35.29 -6.58 -50.94
N SER A 37 35.26 -7.45 -49.93
CA SER A 37 35.32 -8.91 -50.19
C SER A 37 34.12 -9.67 -49.65
N GLY A 38 33.85 -10.86 -50.21
CA GLY A 38 32.85 -11.79 -49.68
C GLY A 38 33.14 -12.28 -48.27
N LEU A 39 34.39 -12.17 -47.79
CA LEU A 39 34.77 -12.47 -46.40
C LEU A 39 34.13 -11.50 -45.40
N SER A 40 33.82 -10.26 -45.81
CA SER A 40 33.07 -9.30 -44.99
C SER A 40 31.71 -9.88 -44.56
N ASN A 41 30.99 -10.54 -45.44
CA ASN A 41 29.70 -11.18 -45.11
C ASN A 41 29.86 -12.34 -44.13
N ILE A 42 30.96 -13.08 -44.21
CA ILE A 42 31.25 -14.16 -43.26
C ILE A 42 31.59 -13.55 -41.88
N LEU A 43 32.36 -12.47 -41.85
CA LEU A 43 32.65 -11.73 -40.59
C LEU A 43 31.36 -11.14 -39.97
N ASP A 44 30.42 -10.67 -40.78
CA ASP A 44 29.12 -10.20 -40.29
C ASP A 44 28.33 -11.34 -39.65
N VAL A 45 28.29 -12.53 -40.28
CA VAL A 45 27.61 -13.70 -39.68
C VAL A 45 28.29 -14.14 -38.39
N LEU A 46 29.62 -14.15 -38.33
CA LEU A 46 30.36 -14.47 -37.12
C LEU A 46 30.15 -13.43 -36.02
N ALA A 47 30.20 -12.15 -36.37
CA ALA A 47 29.94 -11.05 -35.44
C ALA A 47 28.49 -11.10 -34.90
N TYR A 48 27.53 -11.41 -35.77
CA TYR A 48 26.13 -11.59 -35.43
C TYR A 48 25.94 -12.75 -34.41
N ASN A 49 26.52 -13.91 -34.72
CA ASN A 49 26.46 -15.06 -33.84
C ASN A 49 27.11 -14.75 -32.46
N THR A 50 28.27 -14.09 -32.48
CA THR A 50 28.97 -13.70 -31.26
C THR A 50 28.17 -12.69 -30.45
N HIS A 51 27.54 -11.73 -31.14
CA HIS A 51 26.64 -10.77 -30.49
C HIS A 51 25.45 -11.46 -29.80
N TYR A 52 24.80 -12.40 -30.50
CA TYR A 52 23.68 -13.18 -29.91
C TYR A 52 24.13 -14.05 -28.72
N ASN A 53 25.29 -14.70 -28.84
CA ASN A 53 25.85 -15.48 -27.74
C ASN A 53 26.17 -14.57 -26.52
N ALA A 54 26.76 -13.42 -26.77
CA ALA A 54 27.05 -12.44 -25.73
C ALA A 54 25.76 -11.87 -25.09
N LEU A 55 24.73 -11.60 -25.89
CA LEU A 55 23.43 -11.18 -25.40
C LEU A 55 22.80 -12.26 -24.50
N THR A 56 22.77 -13.50 -24.98
CA THR A 56 22.24 -14.63 -24.22
C THR A 56 23.00 -14.86 -22.91
N ALA A 57 24.34 -14.76 -22.95
CA ALA A 57 25.19 -14.90 -21.75
C ALA A 57 24.91 -13.78 -20.73
N ASN A 58 24.82 -12.52 -21.20
CA ASN A 58 24.47 -11.39 -20.32
C ASN A 58 23.05 -11.52 -19.75
N PHE A 59 22.10 -11.96 -20.56
CA PHE A 59 20.73 -12.21 -20.11
C PHE A 59 20.70 -13.30 -19.03
N ALA A 60 21.30 -14.46 -19.30
CA ALA A 60 21.37 -15.56 -18.32
C ALA A 60 22.08 -15.15 -17.02
N LEU A 61 23.13 -14.33 -17.13
CA LEU A 61 23.82 -13.79 -15.95
C LEU A 61 22.89 -12.87 -15.13
N ASN A 62 22.16 -11.98 -15.78
CA ASN A 62 21.23 -11.09 -15.08
C ASN A 62 20.08 -11.86 -14.43
N GLU A 63 19.56 -12.89 -15.10
CA GLU A 63 18.50 -13.76 -14.56
C GLU A 63 18.98 -14.66 -13.40
N SER A 64 20.27 -14.75 -13.16
CA SER A 64 20.84 -15.55 -12.04
C SER A 64 20.86 -14.83 -10.70
N PHE A 65 20.54 -13.54 -10.65
CA PHE A 65 20.58 -12.76 -9.41
C PHE A 65 19.24 -12.05 -9.15
N LEU A 66 18.77 -12.12 -7.92
CA LEU A 66 17.52 -11.54 -7.48
C LEU A 66 17.40 -10.03 -7.81
N GLY A 67 18.50 -9.28 -7.66
CA GLY A 67 18.54 -7.84 -7.90
C GLY A 67 18.47 -7.44 -9.37
N THR A 68 18.78 -8.33 -10.31
CA THR A 68 18.87 -8.05 -11.75
C THR A 68 17.92 -8.86 -12.62
N ALA A 69 17.36 -9.96 -12.09
CA ALA A 69 16.39 -10.81 -12.81
C ALA A 69 15.17 -9.99 -13.24
N GLN A 70 14.74 -10.15 -14.48
CA GLN A 70 13.61 -9.43 -15.08
C GLN A 70 12.39 -10.33 -15.30
N LEU A 71 12.63 -11.62 -15.56
CA LEU A 71 11.57 -12.60 -15.73
C LEU A 71 10.98 -12.98 -14.37
N ARG A 72 9.65 -12.95 -14.25
CA ARG A 72 8.94 -13.39 -13.05
C ARG A 72 9.32 -14.83 -12.66
N SER A 73 9.44 -15.73 -13.64
CA SER A 73 9.82 -17.13 -13.41
C SER A 73 11.18 -17.29 -12.72
N SER A 74 12.19 -16.53 -13.15
CA SER A 74 13.52 -16.52 -12.52
C SER A 74 13.45 -15.94 -11.12
N LEU A 75 12.72 -14.83 -10.97
CA LEU A 75 12.59 -14.11 -9.71
C LEU A 75 11.88 -14.96 -8.64
N VAL A 76 10.77 -15.62 -9.00
CA VAL A 76 10.04 -16.53 -8.10
C VAL A 76 10.94 -17.66 -7.62
N SER A 77 11.70 -18.31 -8.55
CA SER A 77 12.65 -19.38 -8.18
C SER A 77 13.77 -18.90 -7.26
N LEU A 78 14.32 -17.70 -7.51
CA LEU A 78 15.38 -17.12 -6.69
C LEU A 78 14.86 -16.71 -5.31
N ALA A 79 13.67 -16.14 -5.24
CA ALA A 79 13.00 -15.75 -4.01
C ALA A 79 12.68 -16.99 -3.16
N GLU A 80 12.16 -18.05 -3.76
CA GLU A 80 11.92 -19.34 -3.10
C GLU A 80 13.21 -19.92 -2.51
N GLY A 81 14.33 -19.82 -3.23
CA GLY A 81 15.63 -20.28 -2.76
C GLY A 81 16.10 -19.63 -1.45
N ILE A 82 15.61 -18.45 -1.13
CA ILE A 82 15.85 -17.75 0.15
C ILE A 82 14.66 -17.82 1.12
N GLY A 83 13.63 -18.63 0.80
CA GLY A 83 12.46 -18.87 1.66
C GLY A 83 11.35 -17.83 1.52
N TYR A 84 11.37 -16.99 0.48
CA TYR A 84 10.30 -16.05 0.17
C TYR A 84 9.27 -16.66 -0.77
N ILE A 85 8.00 -16.64 -0.39
CA ILE A 85 6.88 -17.06 -1.24
C ILE A 85 6.13 -15.80 -1.65
N PRO A 86 6.10 -15.45 -2.95
CA PRO A 86 5.34 -14.31 -3.45
C PRO A 86 3.84 -14.46 -3.22
N ASP A 87 3.17 -13.33 -3.01
CA ASP A 87 1.71 -13.30 -2.83
C ASP A 87 0.99 -13.62 -4.14
N SER A 88 -0.06 -14.45 -4.04
CA SER A 88 -1.00 -14.74 -5.14
C SER A 88 -1.95 -13.57 -5.37
N LYS A 89 -2.87 -13.69 -6.32
CA LYS A 89 -4.04 -12.82 -6.33
C LYS A 89 -4.78 -12.93 -5.00
N THR A 90 -5.29 -11.82 -4.50
CA THR A 90 -6.05 -11.73 -3.25
C THR A 90 -7.47 -11.31 -3.55
N ALA A 91 -8.45 -12.03 -2.99
CA ALA A 91 -9.86 -11.73 -3.17
C ALA A 91 -10.30 -10.48 -2.40
N SER A 92 -11.09 -9.62 -3.03
CA SER A 92 -11.80 -8.54 -2.35
C SER A 92 -12.66 -9.11 -1.23
N LYS A 93 -12.55 -8.54 -0.02
CA LYS A 93 -13.23 -9.04 1.18
C LYS A 93 -14.19 -7.99 1.74
N ALA A 94 -15.46 -8.38 1.94
CA ALA A 94 -16.46 -7.58 2.66
C ALA A 94 -16.86 -8.25 3.98
N VAL A 95 -17.40 -7.45 4.89
CA VAL A 95 -17.93 -7.95 6.17
C VAL A 95 -19.43 -7.68 6.23
N LEU A 96 -20.21 -8.74 6.45
CA LEU A 96 -21.66 -8.70 6.48
C LEU A 96 -22.19 -9.17 7.84
N ASN A 97 -23.31 -8.58 8.26
CA ASN A 97 -24.14 -9.10 9.34
C ASN A 97 -25.38 -9.73 8.71
N LEU A 98 -25.63 -10.99 9.05
CA LEU A 98 -26.68 -11.81 8.46
C LEU A 98 -27.71 -12.18 9.52
N SER A 99 -28.99 -11.99 9.21
CA SER A 99 -30.08 -12.42 10.09
C SER A 99 -31.24 -13.00 9.33
N LEU A 100 -31.96 -13.94 9.98
CA LEU A 100 -33.15 -14.57 9.44
C LEU A 100 -34.29 -14.46 10.45
N ASN A 101 -35.45 -14.02 9.99
CA ASN A 101 -36.65 -13.89 10.84
C ASN A 101 -37.65 -15.04 10.57
N LEU A 102 -37.83 -15.89 11.56
CA LEU A 102 -38.76 -17.01 11.57
C LEU A 102 -39.79 -16.89 12.70
N SER A 103 -40.11 -15.68 13.17
CA SER A 103 -41.00 -15.45 14.33
C SER A 103 -42.41 -16.05 14.16
N GLY A 104 -42.89 -16.18 12.91
CA GLY A 104 -44.18 -16.79 12.60
C GLY A 104 -44.14 -18.29 12.29
N VAL A 105 -43.00 -18.96 12.41
CA VAL A 105 -42.83 -20.38 12.02
C VAL A 105 -42.92 -21.27 13.25
N THR A 106 -43.89 -22.18 13.27
CA THR A 106 -44.03 -23.20 14.31
C THR A 106 -43.12 -24.38 14.06
N GLY A 107 -42.50 -24.92 15.11
CA GLY A 107 -41.56 -26.04 15.01
C GLY A 107 -40.21 -25.69 14.39
N ARG A 108 -39.83 -24.40 14.41
CA ARG A 108 -38.55 -23.94 13.92
C ARG A 108 -37.39 -24.59 14.67
N PRO A 109 -36.28 -24.89 14.02
CA PRO A 109 -35.12 -25.53 14.66
C PRO A 109 -34.43 -24.55 15.65
N SER A 110 -33.85 -25.09 16.73
CA SER A 110 -33.09 -24.28 17.71
C SER A 110 -31.82 -23.67 17.13
N THR A 111 -31.25 -24.30 16.10
CA THR A 111 -30.04 -23.85 15.41
C THR A 111 -30.22 -23.99 13.90
N LEU A 112 -29.65 -23.01 13.18
CA LEU A 112 -29.56 -23.04 11.72
C LEU A 112 -28.08 -22.95 11.32
N GLN A 113 -27.74 -23.61 10.23
CA GLN A 113 -26.43 -23.57 9.62
C GLN A 113 -26.54 -23.21 8.14
N ILE A 114 -25.74 -22.26 7.71
CA ILE A 114 -25.52 -21.96 6.30
C ILE A 114 -24.13 -22.50 5.97
N PRO A 115 -24.00 -23.43 5.00
CA PRO A 115 -22.72 -24.02 4.65
C PRO A 115 -21.80 -23.02 3.94
N ALA A 116 -20.51 -23.28 3.97
CA ALA A 116 -19.51 -22.58 3.17
C ALA A 116 -19.90 -22.58 1.69
N GLY A 117 -19.58 -21.48 1.00
CA GLY A 117 -19.93 -21.28 -0.41
C GLY A 117 -21.32 -20.67 -0.64
N TYR A 118 -21.97 -20.13 0.38
CA TYR A 118 -23.19 -19.35 0.21
C TYR A 118 -22.89 -18.02 -0.48
N LYS A 119 -23.66 -17.72 -1.55
CA LYS A 119 -23.31 -16.67 -2.51
C LYS A 119 -24.17 -15.43 -2.39
N PHE A 120 -23.53 -14.30 -2.61
CA PHE A 120 -24.14 -12.97 -2.69
C PHE A 120 -23.71 -12.30 -4.00
N ASN A 121 -24.61 -11.53 -4.61
CA ASN A 121 -24.29 -10.65 -5.72
C ASN A 121 -24.04 -9.24 -5.20
N SER A 122 -23.09 -8.55 -5.79
CA SER A 122 -22.88 -7.12 -5.61
C SER A 122 -22.50 -6.47 -6.94
N VAL A 123 -22.94 -5.23 -7.16
CA VAL A 123 -22.65 -4.49 -8.39
C VAL A 123 -21.61 -3.42 -8.09
N VAL A 124 -20.53 -3.42 -8.88
CA VAL A 124 -19.48 -2.42 -8.88
C VAL A 124 -19.29 -1.95 -10.33
N ASP A 125 -19.39 -0.65 -10.58
CA ASP A 125 -19.22 -0.05 -11.91
C ASP A 125 -20.03 -0.77 -13.02
N ASP A 126 -21.31 -1.05 -12.74
CA ASP A 126 -22.26 -1.76 -13.61
C ASP A 126 -21.90 -3.24 -13.91
N VAL A 127 -20.90 -3.80 -13.22
CA VAL A 127 -20.52 -5.21 -13.32
C VAL A 127 -20.95 -5.96 -12.06
N THR A 128 -21.57 -7.13 -12.23
CA THR A 128 -21.98 -7.97 -11.11
C THR A 128 -20.86 -8.91 -10.71
N TYR A 129 -20.41 -8.80 -9.46
CA TYR A 129 -19.44 -9.68 -8.83
C TYR A 129 -20.14 -10.62 -7.84
N VAL A 130 -19.62 -11.84 -7.75
CA VAL A 130 -20.12 -12.85 -6.81
C VAL A 130 -19.19 -12.89 -5.59
N PHE A 131 -19.78 -12.74 -4.41
CA PHE A 131 -19.11 -12.90 -3.13
C PHE A 131 -19.63 -14.17 -2.44
N GLN A 132 -18.79 -14.84 -1.66
CA GLN A 132 -19.21 -16.06 -0.98
C GLN A 132 -18.52 -16.27 0.36
N THR A 133 -19.18 -17.03 1.25
CA THR A 133 -18.58 -17.47 2.52
C THR A 133 -17.58 -18.61 2.27
N ILE A 134 -16.47 -18.64 2.99
CA ILE A 134 -15.47 -19.73 2.92
C ILE A 134 -15.60 -20.73 4.07
N SER A 135 -16.40 -20.43 5.08
CA SER A 135 -16.66 -21.28 6.24
C SER A 135 -18.16 -21.38 6.53
N ASP A 136 -18.53 -22.44 7.24
CA ASP A 136 -19.88 -22.61 7.75
C ASP A 136 -20.19 -21.52 8.77
N ILE A 137 -21.42 -20.99 8.72
CA ILE A 137 -21.92 -20.00 9.67
C ILE A 137 -23.16 -20.56 10.37
N THR A 138 -23.30 -20.29 11.64
CA THR A 138 -24.37 -20.86 12.48
C THR A 138 -25.13 -19.75 13.21
N ALA A 139 -26.42 -19.97 13.42
CA ALA A 139 -27.26 -19.10 14.23
C ALA A 139 -28.11 -19.94 15.18
N THR A 140 -28.37 -19.41 16.37
CA THR A 140 -29.30 -19.99 17.34
C THR A 140 -30.52 -19.09 17.47
N ASP A 141 -31.71 -19.71 17.69
CA ASP A 141 -32.93 -18.99 17.98
C ASP A 141 -32.75 -18.12 19.26
N ASP A 142 -33.06 -16.84 19.19
CA ASP A 142 -33.06 -15.92 20.35
C ASP A 142 -34.27 -16.11 21.28
N GLY A 143 -35.15 -17.10 20.96
CA GLY A 143 -36.44 -17.33 21.63
C GLY A 143 -37.63 -16.64 20.94
N ASN A 144 -37.38 -15.58 20.16
CA ASN A 144 -38.41 -14.85 19.40
C ASN A 144 -38.46 -15.24 17.93
N GLY A 145 -37.58 -16.15 17.48
CA GLY A 145 -37.50 -16.59 16.09
C GLY A 145 -36.57 -15.75 15.23
N ILE A 146 -35.69 -14.95 15.84
CA ILE A 146 -34.64 -14.21 15.14
C ILE A 146 -33.34 -14.99 15.24
N TYR A 147 -32.71 -15.26 14.10
CA TYR A 147 -31.47 -16.00 13.99
C TYR A 147 -30.37 -15.03 13.50
N GLU A 148 -29.45 -14.65 14.36
CA GLU A 148 -28.28 -13.89 14.00
C GLU A 148 -27.12 -14.85 13.73
N PHE A 149 -26.64 -14.88 12.48
CA PHE A 149 -25.57 -15.77 12.09
C PHE A 149 -24.22 -15.31 12.64
N LYS A 150 -23.41 -16.28 13.04
CA LYS A 150 -22.07 -16.09 13.60
C LYS A 150 -21.08 -17.01 12.90
N ASN A 151 -19.85 -16.54 12.79
CA ASN A 151 -18.73 -17.34 12.32
C ASN A 151 -18.28 -18.35 13.41
N SER A 152 -17.29 -19.18 13.10
CA SER A 152 -16.74 -20.19 14.04
C SER A 152 -16.13 -19.60 15.32
N THR A 153 -15.75 -18.32 15.32
CA THR A 153 -15.24 -17.61 16.52
C THR A 153 -16.35 -16.98 17.36
N GLY A 154 -17.62 -17.08 16.94
CA GLY A 154 -18.78 -16.51 17.62
C GLY A 154 -19.05 -15.03 17.27
N SER A 155 -18.34 -14.46 16.33
CA SER A 155 -18.56 -13.08 15.86
C SER A 155 -19.73 -13.03 14.87
N LYS A 156 -20.54 -11.95 14.92
CA LYS A 156 -21.59 -11.62 13.94
C LYS A 156 -21.02 -11.08 12.64
N ASN A 157 -19.75 -10.69 12.62
CA ASN A 157 -19.03 -10.19 11.45
C ASN A 157 -18.65 -11.37 10.56
N ILE A 158 -19.40 -11.57 9.50
CA ILE A 158 -19.20 -12.65 8.53
C ILE A 158 -18.38 -12.11 7.36
N GLU A 159 -17.20 -12.66 7.16
CA GLU A 159 -16.38 -12.34 6.01
C GLU A 159 -16.88 -13.06 4.77
N VAL A 160 -17.01 -12.33 3.67
CA VAL A 160 -17.35 -12.84 2.33
C VAL A 160 -16.29 -12.40 1.34
N PHE A 161 -15.91 -13.30 0.45
CA PHE A 161 -14.80 -13.12 -0.48
C PHE A 161 -15.31 -13.11 -1.93
N GLU A 162 -14.82 -12.18 -2.73
CA GLU A 162 -15.10 -12.08 -4.15
C GLU A 162 -14.50 -13.27 -4.89
N GLY A 163 -15.24 -13.81 -5.85
CA GLY A 163 -14.78 -14.85 -6.75
C GLY A 163 -15.62 -16.13 -6.70
N THR A 164 -15.07 -17.17 -7.32
CA THR A 164 -15.76 -18.47 -7.45
C THR A 164 -14.97 -19.56 -6.73
N SER A 165 -15.66 -20.35 -5.88
CA SER A 165 -15.04 -21.51 -5.25
C SER A 165 -14.73 -22.58 -6.30
N ARG A 166 -13.47 -22.99 -6.38
CA ARG A 166 -13.00 -24.11 -7.21
C ARG A 166 -12.41 -25.19 -6.32
N THR A 167 -12.68 -26.45 -6.66
CA THR A 167 -12.14 -27.60 -5.94
C THR A 167 -11.33 -28.47 -6.88
N LYS A 168 -10.09 -28.79 -6.48
CA LYS A 168 -9.22 -29.76 -7.17
C LYS A 168 -9.00 -30.97 -6.27
N THR A 169 -9.00 -32.15 -6.87
CA THR A 169 -8.82 -33.40 -6.14
C THR A 169 -7.65 -34.18 -6.72
N PHE A 170 -6.80 -34.71 -5.86
CA PHE A 170 -5.64 -35.53 -6.23
C PHE A 170 -5.68 -36.85 -5.48
N LEU A 171 -5.18 -37.89 -6.13
CA LEU A 171 -4.91 -39.19 -5.48
C LEU A 171 -3.44 -39.22 -5.05
N VAL A 172 -3.18 -39.67 -3.85
CA VAL A 172 -1.83 -39.81 -3.33
C VAL A 172 -1.25 -41.12 -3.87
N THR A 173 -0.15 -41.00 -4.62
CA THR A 173 0.63 -42.14 -5.09
C THR A 173 2.07 -41.98 -4.65
N LYS A 174 2.56 -42.91 -3.83
CA LYS A 174 3.96 -42.90 -3.34
C LYS A 174 4.98 -43.37 -4.39
N SER A 175 4.80 -43.00 -5.66
CA SER A 175 5.77 -43.31 -6.71
C SER A 175 7.04 -42.47 -6.62
N THR A 176 7.03 -41.38 -5.86
CA THR A 176 8.15 -40.46 -5.64
C THR A 176 8.24 -40.06 -4.17
N ASP A 177 9.47 -39.86 -3.66
CA ASP A 177 9.68 -39.21 -2.37
C ASP A 177 9.24 -37.73 -2.48
N ASN A 178 8.31 -37.31 -1.61
CA ASN A 178 7.69 -35.97 -1.59
C ASN A 178 6.94 -35.60 -2.89
N PRO A 179 5.77 -36.20 -3.15
CA PRO A 179 4.96 -35.88 -4.32
C PRO A 179 4.44 -34.44 -4.25
N VAL A 180 4.42 -33.79 -5.43
CA VAL A 180 3.99 -32.43 -5.62
C VAL A 180 2.72 -32.43 -6.46
N TYR A 181 1.73 -31.63 -6.10
CA TYR A 181 0.43 -31.53 -6.76
C TYR A 181 0.26 -30.16 -7.40
N VAL A 182 0.24 -30.10 -8.75
CA VAL A 182 0.16 -28.84 -9.49
C VAL A 182 -1.29 -28.45 -9.71
N ILE A 183 -1.62 -27.23 -9.34
CA ILE A 183 -2.92 -26.61 -9.55
C ILE A 183 -2.79 -25.62 -10.70
N GLN A 184 -3.33 -25.97 -11.86
CA GLN A 184 -3.31 -25.14 -13.06
C GLN A 184 -4.42 -24.09 -13.00
N ASP A 185 -4.21 -23.07 -12.17
CA ASP A 185 -5.15 -21.97 -11.99
C ASP A 185 -4.39 -20.72 -11.55
N GLU A 186 -4.34 -19.71 -12.39
CA GLU A 186 -3.62 -18.46 -12.14
C GLU A 186 -4.40 -17.48 -11.24
N GLU A 187 -5.72 -17.71 -11.09
CA GLU A 187 -6.62 -16.86 -10.32
C GLU A 187 -6.77 -17.31 -8.86
N LEU A 188 -5.99 -18.31 -8.44
CA LEU A 188 -6.05 -18.88 -7.11
C LEU A 188 -5.59 -17.86 -6.04
N ASP A 189 -6.42 -17.69 -5.01
CA ASP A 189 -6.07 -16.98 -3.79
C ASP A 189 -5.58 -17.99 -2.73
N ILE A 190 -4.28 -17.91 -2.38
CA ILE A 190 -3.63 -18.81 -1.42
C ILE A 190 -4.26 -18.70 -0.02
N ASP A 191 -4.70 -17.51 0.38
CA ASP A 191 -5.20 -17.26 1.73
C ASP A 191 -6.59 -17.86 1.98
N THR A 192 -7.36 -18.09 0.92
CA THR A 192 -8.67 -18.73 0.97
C THR A 192 -8.61 -20.27 0.84
N ALA A 193 -7.40 -20.83 0.61
CA ALA A 193 -7.23 -22.25 0.34
C ALA A 193 -7.49 -23.12 1.59
N VAL A 194 -8.39 -24.09 1.44
CA VAL A 194 -8.70 -25.11 2.45
C VAL A 194 -8.30 -26.47 1.91
N VAL A 195 -7.34 -27.11 2.58
CA VAL A 195 -6.82 -28.42 2.19
C VAL A 195 -7.35 -29.51 3.12
N LYS A 196 -8.06 -30.48 2.56
CA LYS A 196 -8.62 -31.66 3.27
C LYS A 196 -7.95 -32.92 2.74
N VAL A 197 -7.43 -33.72 3.65
CA VAL A 197 -6.76 -34.99 3.35
C VAL A 197 -7.63 -36.14 3.88
N PHE A 198 -7.91 -37.11 3.03
CA PHE A 198 -8.70 -38.30 3.32
C PHE A 198 -7.80 -39.52 3.25
N ASP A 199 -7.92 -40.45 4.20
CA ASP A 199 -7.07 -41.64 4.26
C ASP A 199 -7.36 -42.61 3.09
N THR A 200 -8.59 -42.61 2.54
CA THR A 200 -8.97 -43.37 1.35
C THR A 200 -9.86 -42.54 0.42
N PRO A 201 -9.91 -42.82 -0.89
CA PRO A 201 -10.71 -42.07 -1.85
C PRO A 201 -12.22 -42.03 -1.53
N SER A 202 -12.74 -43.09 -0.88
CA SER A 202 -14.17 -43.25 -0.52
C SER A 202 -14.49 -42.76 0.89
N SER A 203 -13.50 -42.37 1.69
CA SER A 203 -13.74 -41.88 3.06
C SER A 203 -14.49 -40.56 3.04
N SER A 204 -15.43 -40.39 3.95
CA SER A 204 -16.06 -39.12 4.29
C SER A 204 -15.32 -38.39 5.41
N ALA A 205 -14.54 -39.11 6.23
CA ALA A 205 -13.72 -38.52 7.26
C ALA A 205 -12.44 -37.92 6.64
N PHE A 206 -12.11 -36.71 7.06
CA PHE A 206 -10.92 -35.98 6.58
C PHE A 206 -10.19 -35.28 7.72
N THR A 207 -8.92 -35.03 7.48
CA THR A 207 -8.09 -34.14 8.32
C THR A 207 -7.85 -32.85 7.55
N THR A 208 -8.12 -31.70 8.17
CA THR A 208 -7.80 -30.40 7.59
C THR A 208 -6.32 -30.09 7.87
N TYR A 209 -5.62 -29.69 6.84
CA TYR A 209 -4.23 -29.25 6.91
C TYR A 209 -4.17 -27.72 6.90
N SER A 210 -3.22 -27.14 7.63
CA SER A 210 -2.99 -25.68 7.70
C SER A 210 -1.77 -25.28 6.90
N ASN A 211 -1.73 -24.03 6.44
CA ASN A 211 -0.57 -23.50 5.73
C ASN A 211 0.66 -23.47 6.69
N LEU A 212 1.78 -24.02 6.25
CA LEU A 212 3.04 -24.06 7.02
C LEU A 212 3.48 -22.68 7.48
N LEU A 213 3.27 -21.66 6.66
CA LEU A 213 3.67 -20.27 6.98
C LEU A 213 2.88 -19.66 8.15
N LYS A 214 1.69 -20.20 8.43
CA LYS A 214 0.82 -19.79 9.56
C LYS A 214 1.00 -20.67 10.80
N ALA A 215 1.83 -21.73 10.73
CA ALA A 215 2.05 -22.67 11.84
C ALA A 215 3.10 -22.15 12.81
N THR A 216 2.77 -22.11 14.10
CA THR A 216 3.67 -21.63 15.16
C THR A 216 4.69 -22.68 15.62
N THR A 217 4.32 -23.96 15.56
CA THR A 217 5.20 -25.09 15.92
C THR A 217 5.04 -26.20 14.90
N ILE A 218 6.16 -26.76 14.44
CA ILE A 218 6.20 -27.82 13.44
C ILE A 218 6.94 -29.01 14.01
N ASN A 219 6.30 -30.20 13.91
CA ASN A 219 6.90 -31.49 14.24
C ASN A 219 6.45 -32.54 13.21
N SER A 220 6.89 -33.77 13.34
CA SER A 220 6.55 -34.85 12.40
C SER A 220 5.05 -35.19 12.30
N GLN A 221 4.24 -34.79 13.28
CA GLN A 221 2.81 -35.06 13.32
C GLN A 221 1.95 -33.85 12.92
N SER A 222 2.56 -32.69 12.71
CA SER A 222 1.84 -31.47 12.32
C SER A 222 1.19 -31.65 10.95
N THR A 223 -0.11 -31.32 10.87
CA THR A 223 -0.90 -31.37 9.61
C THR A 223 -0.73 -30.07 8.86
N VAL A 224 0.36 -29.94 8.10
CA VAL A 224 0.74 -28.72 7.38
C VAL A 224 0.98 -28.98 5.90
N TYR A 225 0.71 -27.95 5.10
CA TYR A 225 1.01 -27.92 3.67
C TYR A 225 1.73 -26.63 3.29
N ILE A 226 2.40 -26.66 2.15
CA ILE A 226 2.95 -25.48 1.48
C ILE A 226 2.24 -25.35 0.14
N LEU A 227 1.76 -24.14 -0.13
CA LEU A 227 1.18 -23.75 -1.42
C LEU A 227 1.96 -22.56 -1.94
N LYS A 228 2.62 -22.71 -3.08
CA LYS A 228 3.54 -21.71 -3.64
C LYS A 228 3.36 -21.57 -5.15
N GLU A 229 3.69 -20.41 -5.69
CA GLU A 229 3.70 -20.18 -7.14
C GLU A 229 4.88 -20.92 -7.77
N THR A 230 4.65 -21.54 -8.93
CA THR A 230 5.70 -22.15 -9.76
C THR A 230 6.19 -21.16 -10.81
N PRO A 231 7.38 -21.38 -11.41
CA PRO A 231 7.87 -20.54 -12.51
C PRO A 231 6.90 -20.41 -13.70
N ASN A 232 5.97 -21.36 -13.87
CA ASN A 232 4.96 -21.34 -14.92
C ASN A 232 3.73 -20.46 -14.59
N GLY A 233 3.70 -19.82 -13.42
CA GLY A 233 2.57 -19.01 -12.96
C GLY A 233 1.41 -19.81 -12.34
N PHE A 234 1.51 -21.15 -12.28
CA PHE A 234 0.59 -22.04 -11.59
C PHE A 234 0.98 -22.20 -10.11
N PHE A 235 0.25 -23.02 -9.38
CA PHE A 235 0.54 -23.26 -7.97
C PHE A 235 0.88 -24.72 -7.70
N GLU A 236 1.81 -24.92 -6.77
CA GLU A 236 2.29 -26.22 -6.34
C GLU A 236 1.93 -26.44 -4.87
N LEU A 237 1.18 -27.52 -4.62
CA LEU A 237 0.83 -27.98 -3.28
C LEU A 237 1.75 -29.10 -2.88
N SER A 238 2.45 -28.96 -1.75
CA SER A 238 3.32 -29.95 -1.16
C SER A 238 3.03 -30.15 0.33
N PHE A 239 3.43 -31.29 0.88
CA PHE A 239 3.18 -31.67 2.26
C PHE A 239 4.49 -31.97 2.99
N GLY A 240 4.40 -32.19 4.28
CA GLY A 240 5.53 -32.62 5.10
C GLY A 240 6.08 -33.99 4.71
N ASN A 241 7.31 -34.26 5.16
CA ASN A 241 8.02 -35.52 4.86
C ASN A 241 7.67 -36.67 5.81
N GLY A 242 6.81 -36.45 6.81
CA GLY A 242 6.45 -37.46 7.83
C GLY A 242 7.54 -37.78 8.86
N VAL A 243 8.70 -37.12 8.75
CA VAL A 243 9.87 -37.38 9.64
C VAL A 243 10.18 -36.15 10.51
N THR A 244 10.36 -34.99 9.90
CA THR A 244 10.76 -33.74 10.57
C THR A 244 9.79 -32.58 10.30
N LEU A 245 9.23 -32.52 9.10
CA LEU A 245 8.46 -31.40 8.60
C LEU A 245 7.00 -31.80 8.32
N GLY A 246 6.25 -32.11 9.38
CA GLY A 246 4.83 -32.40 9.28
C GLY A 246 4.49 -33.78 8.71
N ARG A 247 3.21 -34.15 8.82
CA ARG A 247 2.66 -35.44 8.40
C ARG A 247 2.49 -35.48 6.88
N ALA A 248 3.03 -36.51 6.24
CA ALA A 248 2.74 -36.82 4.83
C ALA A 248 1.36 -37.46 4.69
N PRO A 249 0.59 -37.19 3.62
CA PRO A 249 -0.62 -37.91 3.28
C PRO A 249 -0.36 -39.41 3.08
N ALA A 250 -1.33 -40.26 3.46
CA ALA A 250 -1.22 -41.70 3.30
C ALA A 250 -1.27 -42.12 1.82
N ASP A 251 -0.50 -43.16 1.46
CA ASP A 251 -0.56 -43.75 0.12
C ASP A 251 -1.97 -44.29 -0.19
N GLY A 252 -2.45 -44.03 -1.40
CA GLY A 252 -3.83 -44.34 -1.80
C GLY A 252 -4.88 -43.36 -1.24
N GLY A 253 -4.48 -42.37 -0.45
CA GLY A 253 -5.36 -41.33 0.06
C GLY A 253 -5.83 -40.34 -1.02
N LYS A 254 -6.77 -39.49 -0.65
CA LYS A 254 -7.30 -38.40 -1.50
C LYS A 254 -7.01 -37.04 -0.87
N ILE A 255 -6.53 -36.12 -1.65
CA ILE A 255 -6.35 -34.70 -1.29
C ILE A 255 -7.42 -33.90 -2.02
N SER A 256 -8.11 -33.04 -1.28
CA SER A 256 -9.06 -32.08 -1.84
C SER A 256 -8.64 -30.68 -1.41
N ILE A 257 -8.34 -29.80 -2.36
CA ILE A 257 -8.09 -28.40 -2.12
C ILE A 257 -9.25 -27.58 -2.69
N THR A 258 -9.85 -26.75 -1.85
CA THR A 258 -10.90 -25.80 -2.22
C THR A 258 -10.35 -24.38 -1.99
N TYR A 259 -10.49 -23.52 -2.96
CA TYR A 259 -9.97 -22.14 -2.94
C TYR A 259 -10.92 -21.22 -3.71
N ILE A 260 -10.78 -19.92 -3.52
CA ILE A 260 -11.45 -18.90 -4.32
C ILE A 260 -10.57 -18.58 -5.53
N ALA A 261 -11.14 -18.62 -6.72
CA ALA A 261 -10.59 -18.01 -7.92
C ALA A 261 -11.17 -16.61 -8.05
N THR A 262 -10.31 -15.60 -7.93
CA THR A 262 -10.68 -14.20 -7.78
C THR A 262 -10.29 -13.35 -8.99
N ASN A 263 -11.01 -12.22 -9.17
CA ASN A 263 -10.67 -11.17 -10.13
C ASN A 263 -9.76 -10.09 -9.51
N GLY A 264 -9.21 -10.32 -8.31
CA GLY A 264 -8.34 -9.37 -7.63
C GLY A 264 -9.10 -8.19 -7.03
N ASP A 265 -8.67 -6.96 -7.32
CA ASP A 265 -9.24 -5.71 -6.81
C ASP A 265 -10.54 -5.27 -7.51
N ALA A 266 -10.96 -5.96 -8.57
CA ALA A 266 -12.16 -5.60 -9.34
C ALA A 266 -13.46 -5.62 -8.52
N GLY A 267 -13.51 -6.40 -7.42
CA GLY A 267 -14.63 -6.44 -6.48
C GLY A 267 -14.56 -5.39 -5.36
N ASP A 268 -13.50 -4.60 -5.28
CA ASP A 268 -13.34 -3.58 -4.24
C ASP A 268 -14.44 -2.52 -4.36
N THR A 269 -14.73 -1.85 -3.24
CA THR A 269 -15.82 -0.86 -3.11
C THR A 269 -17.25 -1.40 -3.12
N ALA A 270 -17.51 -2.70 -3.36
CA ALA A 270 -18.84 -3.31 -3.25
C ALA A 270 -19.49 -3.01 -1.90
N LYS A 271 -20.73 -2.49 -1.91
CA LYS A 271 -21.43 -1.99 -0.70
C LYS A 271 -22.75 -2.66 -0.42
N VAL A 272 -23.42 -3.14 -1.46
CA VAL A 272 -24.76 -3.73 -1.37
C VAL A 272 -24.66 -5.18 -1.80
N PHE A 273 -25.12 -6.09 -0.95
CA PHE A 273 -25.01 -7.53 -1.17
C PHE A 273 -26.39 -8.18 -1.13
N GLU A 274 -26.74 -8.88 -2.20
CA GLU A 274 -28.01 -9.59 -2.35
C GLU A 274 -27.76 -11.09 -2.36
N PRO A 275 -28.43 -11.89 -1.50
CA PRO A 275 -28.31 -13.33 -1.52
C PRO A 275 -28.76 -13.93 -2.86
N GLN A 276 -28.01 -14.86 -3.43
CA GLN A 276 -28.41 -15.56 -4.66
C GLN A 276 -29.50 -16.59 -4.41
N SER A 277 -29.65 -17.08 -3.20
CA SER A 277 -30.61 -18.11 -2.83
C SER A 277 -31.25 -17.82 -1.50
N LYS A 278 -32.47 -18.38 -1.29
CA LYS A 278 -33.16 -18.37 0.00
C LYS A 278 -32.56 -19.41 0.94
N VAL A 279 -32.65 -19.15 2.25
CA VAL A 279 -32.29 -20.15 3.27
C VAL A 279 -33.47 -21.08 3.47
N GLU A 280 -33.27 -22.37 3.23
CA GLU A 280 -34.31 -23.37 3.36
C GLU A 280 -34.49 -23.83 4.82
N VAL A 281 -35.69 -23.66 5.35
CA VAL A 281 -36.07 -24.13 6.69
C VAL A 281 -37.37 -24.92 6.58
N LEU A 282 -37.37 -26.17 7.04
CA LEU A 282 -38.54 -27.06 6.98
C LEU A 282 -39.18 -27.19 5.57
N GLY A 283 -38.33 -27.12 4.51
CA GLY A 283 -38.80 -27.22 3.12
C GLY A 283 -39.40 -25.93 2.56
N THR A 284 -39.24 -24.80 3.27
CA THR A 284 -39.67 -23.47 2.81
C THR A 284 -38.47 -22.53 2.75
N GLY A 285 -38.35 -21.79 1.64
CA GLY A 285 -37.26 -20.81 1.45
C GLY A 285 -37.59 -19.45 2.07
N TYR A 286 -36.72 -18.96 2.95
CA TYR A 286 -36.84 -17.66 3.61
C TYR A 286 -35.77 -16.71 3.13
N ASP A 287 -36.11 -15.42 3.05
CA ASP A 287 -35.19 -14.39 2.62
C ASP A 287 -34.23 -14.02 3.77
N LEU A 288 -32.92 -14.07 3.49
CA LEU A 288 -31.88 -13.69 4.41
C LEU A 288 -31.74 -12.16 4.42
N THR A 289 -31.81 -11.53 5.58
CA THR A 289 -31.56 -10.11 5.75
C THR A 289 -30.04 -9.89 5.82
N VAL A 290 -29.53 -9.06 4.94
CA VAL A 290 -28.10 -8.74 4.81
C VAL A 290 -27.88 -7.27 5.15
N THR A 291 -26.97 -7.00 6.06
CA THR A 291 -26.51 -5.65 6.39
C THR A 291 -25.01 -5.58 6.20
N THR A 292 -24.54 -4.67 5.39
CA THR A 292 -23.11 -4.45 5.16
C THR A 292 -22.49 -3.74 6.34
N HIS A 293 -21.58 -4.43 7.04
CA HIS A 293 -20.81 -3.88 8.16
C HIS A 293 -19.58 -3.14 7.64
N ALA A 294 -18.86 -3.76 6.69
CA ALA A 294 -17.77 -3.12 5.97
C ALA A 294 -17.86 -3.44 4.48
N LYS A 295 -17.66 -2.41 3.63
CA LYS A 295 -17.60 -2.58 2.17
C LYS A 295 -16.44 -3.48 1.77
N ALA A 296 -16.48 -4.02 0.55
CA ALA A 296 -15.39 -4.83 0.02
C ALA A 296 -14.12 -4.00 -0.18
N VAL A 297 -13.00 -4.55 0.27
CA VAL A 297 -11.66 -3.99 0.13
C VAL A 297 -10.61 -5.10 0.18
N GLY A 298 -9.38 -4.80 -0.20
CA GLY A 298 -8.24 -5.67 -0.02
C GLY A 298 -8.07 -6.70 -1.12
N GLY A 299 -8.76 -6.53 -2.25
CA GLY A 299 -8.45 -7.25 -3.47
C GLY A 299 -7.10 -6.81 -4.05
N GLY A 300 -6.43 -7.71 -4.75
CA GLY A 300 -5.14 -7.39 -5.35
C GLY A 300 -4.69 -8.38 -6.41
N GLU A 301 -3.89 -7.89 -7.34
CA GLU A 301 -3.20 -8.72 -8.32
C GLU A 301 -2.01 -9.46 -7.69
N LYS A 302 -1.47 -10.45 -8.41
CA LYS A 302 -0.24 -11.15 -7.99
C LYS A 302 0.87 -10.14 -7.69
N GLU A 303 1.65 -10.39 -6.66
CA GLU A 303 2.77 -9.55 -6.28
C GLU A 303 3.68 -9.22 -7.47
N SER A 304 4.00 -7.94 -7.65
CA SER A 304 4.79 -7.48 -8.79
C SER A 304 6.26 -7.91 -8.69
N VAL A 305 6.95 -7.99 -9.83
CA VAL A 305 8.39 -8.29 -9.91
C VAL A 305 9.21 -7.32 -9.05
N GLU A 306 8.86 -6.03 -9.05
CA GLU A 306 9.55 -5.01 -8.25
C GLU A 306 9.33 -5.22 -6.75
N SER A 307 8.12 -5.58 -6.35
CA SER A 307 7.77 -5.89 -4.96
C SER A 307 8.54 -7.11 -4.46
N ILE A 308 8.55 -8.21 -5.21
CA ILE A 308 9.31 -9.43 -4.87
C ILE A 308 10.79 -9.11 -4.69
N ARG A 309 11.39 -8.34 -5.63
CA ARG A 309 12.81 -7.94 -5.59
C ARG A 309 13.14 -7.14 -4.34
N LEU A 310 12.22 -6.30 -3.87
CA LEU A 310 12.40 -5.49 -2.68
C LEU A 310 12.17 -6.30 -1.40
N ASN A 311 11.08 -7.07 -1.33
CA ASN A 311 10.62 -7.72 -0.10
C ASN A 311 11.38 -9.00 0.23
N ALA A 312 11.80 -9.80 -0.77
CA ALA A 312 12.45 -11.08 -0.53
C ALA A 312 13.76 -10.98 0.29
N PRO A 313 14.68 -10.01 0.03
CA PRO A 313 15.85 -9.82 0.87
C PRO A 313 15.51 -9.40 2.31
N PHE A 314 14.49 -8.55 2.49
CA PHE A 314 14.07 -8.09 3.82
C PHE A 314 13.50 -9.23 4.65
N GLN A 315 12.65 -10.09 4.08
CA GLN A 315 12.13 -11.26 4.79
C GLN A 315 13.25 -12.24 5.16
N TYR A 316 14.20 -12.47 4.26
CA TYR A 316 15.37 -13.32 4.56
C TYR A 316 16.19 -12.74 5.72
N ALA A 317 16.45 -11.43 5.72
CA ALA A 317 17.21 -10.78 6.78
C ALA A 317 16.49 -10.84 8.14
N SER A 318 15.17 -10.68 8.18
CA SER A 318 14.36 -10.73 9.40
C SER A 318 14.15 -12.15 9.93
N GLN A 319 14.38 -13.19 9.13
CA GLN A 319 14.11 -14.59 9.46
C GLN A 319 12.68 -14.82 10.02
N ASN A 320 11.72 -14.07 9.52
CA ASN A 320 10.34 -14.07 9.99
C ASN A 320 10.19 -13.78 11.50
N ARG A 321 11.03 -12.88 12.03
CA ARG A 321 10.99 -12.41 13.43
C ARG A 321 10.91 -10.89 13.45
N MET A 322 10.14 -10.36 14.37
CA MET A 322 10.04 -8.93 14.64
C MET A 322 10.98 -8.54 15.76
N VAL A 323 12.19 -8.08 15.42
CA VAL A 323 13.25 -7.68 16.38
C VAL A 323 13.53 -6.20 16.28
N THR A 324 13.71 -5.69 15.08
CA THR A 324 13.97 -4.27 14.81
C THR A 324 12.71 -3.57 14.29
N ALA A 325 12.65 -2.23 14.40
CA ALA A 325 11.55 -1.45 13.83
C ALA A 325 11.33 -1.73 12.33
N VAL A 326 12.41 -1.96 11.59
CA VAL A 326 12.34 -2.30 10.15
C VAL A 326 11.65 -3.66 9.94
N ASP A 327 11.90 -4.66 10.80
CA ASP A 327 11.25 -5.97 10.68
C ASP A 327 9.74 -5.86 10.90
N TYR A 328 9.29 -5.04 11.88
CA TYR A 328 7.87 -4.76 12.10
C TYR A 328 7.23 -4.14 10.85
N SER A 329 7.86 -3.11 10.27
CA SER A 329 7.34 -2.49 9.05
C SER A 329 7.26 -3.48 7.89
N ALA A 330 8.33 -4.23 7.63
CA ALA A 330 8.41 -5.15 6.50
C ALA A 330 7.41 -6.31 6.60
N LEU A 331 7.31 -6.96 7.79
CA LEU A 331 6.42 -8.10 7.98
C LEU A 331 4.95 -7.69 8.01
N VAL A 332 4.62 -6.52 8.57
CA VAL A 332 3.25 -6.01 8.55
C VAL A 332 2.87 -5.61 7.14
N LEU A 333 3.71 -4.86 6.42
CA LEU A 333 3.42 -4.47 5.04
C LEU A 333 3.22 -5.69 4.15
N LYS A 334 4.04 -6.73 4.30
CA LYS A 334 3.89 -7.98 3.55
C LYS A 334 2.52 -8.64 3.79
N ASN A 335 2.09 -8.76 5.04
CA ASN A 335 0.85 -9.48 5.38
C ASN A 335 -0.43 -8.68 5.10
N PHE A 336 -0.34 -7.35 4.97
CA PHE A 336 -1.48 -6.44 4.82
C PHE A 336 -1.30 -5.44 3.66
N SER A 337 -0.49 -5.80 2.65
CA SER A 337 -0.13 -4.92 1.53
C SER A 337 -1.32 -4.36 0.75
N THR A 338 -2.42 -5.11 0.67
CA THR A 338 -3.64 -4.71 -0.02
C THR A 338 -4.46 -3.65 0.72
N LEU A 339 -4.29 -3.54 2.05
CA LEU A 339 -5.03 -2.60 2.91
C LEU A 339 -4.19 -1.39 3.32
N ILE A 340 -2.86 -1.54 3.31
CA ILE A 340 -1.91 -0.56 3.82
C ILE A 340 -1.19 0.12 2.66
N LYS A 341 -1.32 1.44 2.56
CA LYS A 341 -0.61 2.28 1.59
C LYS A 341 0.86 2.45 1.94
N ASP A 342 1.15 2.63 3.24
CA ASP A 342 2.51 2.76 3.76
C ASP A 342 2.56 2.53 5.28
N ILE A 343 3.75 2.26 5.81
CA ILE A 343 3.94 1.93 7.22
C ILE A 343 5.30 2.44 7.72
N LYS A 344 5.30 2.95 8.94
CA LYS A 344 6.52 3.38 9.63
C LYS A 344 6.54 2.82 11.04
N ALA A 345 7.58 2.05 11.37
CA ALA A 345 7.89 1.66 12.73
C ALA A 345 9.10 2.43 13.26
N PHE A 346 9.12 2.71 14.56
CA PHE A 346 10.24 3.34 15.26
C PHE A 346 10.29 2.88 16.72
N GLY A 347 11.46 2.97 17.34
CA GLY A 347 11.65 2.58 18.72
C GLY A 347 10.95 3.52 19.70
N GLY A 348 10.57 2.99 20.88
CA GLY A 348 9.90 3.79 21.89
C GLY A 348 10.74 4.93 22.46
N GLU A 349 12.06 4.84 22.35
CA GLU A 349 13.00 5.91 22.69
C GLU A 349 12.91 7.14 21.77
N GLU A 350 12.44 6.94 20.53
CA GLU A 350 12.24 8.02 19.56
C GLU A 350 10.86 8.68 19.70
N ALA A 351 9.94 8.10 20.47
CA ALA A 351 8.61 8.64 20.65
C ALA A 351 8.64 10.00 21.37
N LEU A 352 7.60 10.81 21.15
CA LEU A 352 7.43 12.10 21.80
C LEU A 352 7.51 12.01 23.32
N ASN A 353 6.87 10.97 23.87
CA ASN A 353 7.00 10.54 25.25
C ASN A 353 7.74 9.20 25.22
N PRO A 354 9.04 9.15 25.54
CA PRO A 354 9.83 7.93 25.45
C PRO A 354 9.25 6.78 26.29
N GLU A 355 9.00 5.63 25.66
CA GLU A 355 8.54 4.39 26.30
C GLU A 355 9.51 3.26 25.94
N PHE A 356 10.43 2.94 26.86
CA PHE A 356 11.41 1.87 26.63
C PHE A 356 10.73 0.50 26.61
N GLY A 357 11.16 -0.35 25.67
CA GLY A 357 10.55 -1.68 25.46
C GLY A 357 9.26 -1.63 24.63
N ALA A 358 8.92 -0.48 24.06
CA ALA A 358 7.84 -0.36 23.09
C ALA A 358 8.37 -0.16 21.67
N VAL A 359 7.62 -0.67 20.70
CA VAL A 359 7.77 -0.35 19.27
C VAL A 359 6.51 0.39 18.84
N PHE A 360 6.68 1.59 18.32
CA PHE A 360 5.59 2.38 17.77
C PHE A 360 5.42 2.10 16.31
N LEU A 361 4.18 1.91 15.89
CA LEU A 361 3.80 1.60 14.52
C LEU A 361 2.79 2.62 14.03
N SER A 362 3.17 3.41 13.03
CA SER A 362 2.28 4.31 12.32
C SER A 362 1.89 3.66 11.00
N VAL A 363 0.59 3.48 10.77
CA VAL A 363 0.04 2.77 9.60
C VAL A 363 -0.82 3.73 8.80
N LEU A 364 -0.46 3.92 7.55
CA LEU A 364 -1.26 4.65 6.58
C LEU A 364 -2.07 3.65 5.76
N PHE A 365 -3.36 3.63 5.99
CA PHE A 365 -4.28 2.78 5.22
C PHE A 365 -4.64 3.42 3.89
N ASN A 366 -5.10 2.61 2.93
CA ASN A 366 -5.67 3.12 1.69
C ASN A 366 -6.95 3.94 1.99
N ASP A 367 -7.21 4.96 1.17
CA ASP A 367 -8.29 5.95 1.40
C ASP A 367 -9.69 5.33 1.39
N ASP A 368 -9.84 4.17 0.77
CA ASP A 368 -11.09 3.44 0.62
C ASP A 368 -11.39 2.47 1.79
N VAL A 369 -10.44 2.24 2.71
CA VAL A 369 -10.59 1.33 3.85
C VAL A 369 -11.50 1.93 4.93
N SER A 370 -12.51 1.17 5.36
CA SER A 370 -13.45 1.62 6.39
C SER A 370 -12.82 1.64 7.80
N ALA A 371 -13.35 2.47 8.70
CA ALA A 371 -12.87 2.55 10.09
C ALA A 371 -12.96 1.20 10.82
N VAL A 372 -13.94 0.37 10.49
CA VAL A 372 -14.09 -0.98 11.05
C VAL A 372 -12.96 -1.88 10.58
N THR A 373 -12.70 -1.91 9.27
CA THR A 373 -11.59 -2.68 8.69
C THR A 373 -10.24 -2.22 9.26
N VAL A 374 -10.03 -0.91 9.46
CA VAL A 374 -8.84 -0.36 10.12
C VAL A 374 -8.68 -0.95 11.54
N SER A 375 -9.76 -0.96 12.34
CA SER A 375 -9.73 -1.51 13.70
C SER A 375 -9.42 -3.02 13.72
N ASP A 376 -10.06 -3.78 12.84
CA ASP A 376 -9.85 -5.23 12.72
C ASP A 376 -8.43 -5.54 12.25
N THR A 377 -7.91 -4.80 11.27
CA THR A 377 -6.54 -4.94 10.79
C THR A 377 -5.51 -4.60 11.88
N LYS A 378 -5.72 -3.52 12.64
CA LYS A 378 -4.86 -3.20 13.80
C LYS A 378 -4.84 -4.34 14.82
N SER A 379 -5.97 -5.01 15.08
CA SER A 379 -6.04 -6.17 15.96
C SER A 379 -5.28 -7.38 15.39
N GLN A 380 -5.42 -7.65 14.10
CA GLN A 380 -4.67 -8.73 13.42
C GLN A 380 -3.16 -8.46 13.42
N ILE A 381 -2.73 -7.22 13.24
CA ILE A 381 -1.32 -6.81 13.35
C ILE A 381 -0.79 -7.04 14.77
N GLN A 382 -1.59 -6.74 15.81
CA GLN A 382 -1.20 -7.04 17.20
C GLN A 382 -1.02 -8.53 17.43
N ASP A 383 -1.90 -9.36 16.90
CA ASP A 383 -1.82 -10.82 17.04
C ASP A 383 -0.62 -11.40 16.26
N LEU A 384 -0.34 -10.87 15.07
CA LEU A 384 0.87 -11.19 14.32
C LEU A 384 2.14 -10.82 15.11
N ALA A 385 2.16 -9.61 15.68
CA ALA A 385 3.29 -9.16 16.50
C ALA A 385 3.50 -10.03 17.75
N LYS A 386 2.43 -10.46 18.45
CA LYS A 386 2.54 -11.38 19.58
C LYS A 386 3.18 -12.73 19.22
N GLN A 387 2.97 -13.18 17.99
CA GLN A 387 3.52 -14.45 17.51
C GLN A 387 4.99 -14.35 17.09
N LEU A 388 5.40 -13.22 16.50
CA LEU A 388 6.70 -13.05 15.84
C LEU A 388 7.68 -12.18 16.62
N SER A 389 7.20 -11.36 17.60
CA SER A 389 8.08 -10.47 18.36
C SER A 389 8.85 -11.19 19.46
N VAL A 390 9.95 -10.58 19.88
CA VAL A 390 10.65 -10.97 21.10
C VAL A 390 9.78 -10.62 22.31
N ALA A 391 9.70 -11.53 23.28
CA ALA A 391 8.74 -11.51 24.41
C ALA A 391 8.75 -10.22 25.28
N SER A 392 9.75 -9.36 25.15
CA SER A 392 9.91 -8.14 25.95
C SER A 392 9.40 -6.87 25.29
N TYR A 393 8.97 -6.90 24.02
CA TYR A 393 8.52 -5.71 23.30
C TYR A 393 7.00 -5.61 23.22
N VAL A 394 6.49 -4.39 23.41
CA VAL A 394 5.06 -4.07 23.31
C VAL A 394 4.81 -3.21 22.08
N LEU A 395 3.88 -3.65 21.22
CA LEU A 395 3.48 -2.87 20.04
C LEU A 395 2.47 -1.78 20.44
N ARG A 396 2.75 -0.54 20.04
CA ARG A 396 1.87 0.62 20.18
C ARG A 396 1.53 1.19 18.80
N PHE A 397 0.27 1.52 18.57
CA PHE A 397 -0.12 2.26 17.37
C PHE A 397 -0.11 3.76 17.64
N VAL A 398 0.40 4.50 16.63
CA VAL A 398 0.34 5.97 16.56
C VAL A 398 -0.30 6.33 15.22
N ASP A 399 -1.28 7.23 15.26
CA ASP A 399 -1.92 7.63 14.02
C ASP A 399 -1.00 8.56 13.22
N PRO A 400 -0.98 8.43 11.87
CA PRO A 400 -0.21 9.30 10.99
C PRO A 400 -0.62 10.77 11.18
N ILE A 401 0.34 11.65 11.18
CA ILE A 401 0.11 13.09 11.25
C ILE A 401 0.42 13.70 9.89
N THR A 402 -0.52 14.42 9.29
CA THR A 402 -0.32 15.04 7.97
C THR A 402 0.12 16.49 8.11
N THR A 403 1.27 16.85 7.52
CA THR A 403 1.69 18.22 7.26
C THR A 403 1.32 18.59 5.84
N PHE A 404 0.40 19.52 5.69
CA PHE A 404 0.07 20.06 4.37
C PHE A 404 1.08 21.14 3.99
N VAL A 405 1.52 21.11 2.73
CA VAL A 405 2.40 22.14 2.16
C VAL A 405 1.56 23.03 1.25
N GLU A 406 1.61 24.34 1.51
CA GLU A 406 1.03 25.38 0.67
C GLU A 406 2.14 25.96 -0.18
N CYS A 407 1.92 26.08 -1.49
CA CYS A 407 2.89 26.56 -2.46
C CYS A 407 2.36 27.80 -3.18
N ASN A 408 2.93 28.96 -2.91
CA ASN A 408 2.64 30.17 -3.64
C ASN A 408 3.71 30.38 -4.70
N THR A 409 3.38 30.01 -5.95
CA THR A 409 4.31 29.97 -7.06
C THR A 409 4.16 31.18 -7.95
N PHE A 410 5.27 31.84 -8.24
CA PHE A 410 5.35 32.98 -9.14
C PHE A 410 6.32 32.64 -10.27
N PHE A 411 5.93 32.89 -11.52
CA PHE A 411 6.81 32.65 -12.64
C PHE A 411 6.73 33.77 -13.68
N GLN A 412 7.88 34.07 -14.30
CA GLN A 412 7.98 35.03 -15.38
C GLN A 412 7.66 34.36 -16.70
N PHE A 413 6.79 34.97 -17.49
CA PHE A 413 6.28 34.45 -18.73
C PHE A 413 6.57 35.37 -19.91
N ASN A 414 7.08 34.80 -21.02
CA ASN A 414 7.29 35.50 -22.27
C ASN A 414 6.44 34.91 -23.39
N GLN A 415 5.41 35.64 -23.81
CA GLN A 415 4.46 35.21 -24.86
C GLN A 415 5.12 34.94 -26.22
N ASN A 416 6.27 35.56 -26.51
CA ASN A 416 6.95 35.41 -27.80
C ASN A 416 7.61 34.04 -27.98
N LEU A 417 7.76 33.27 -26.92
CA LEU A 417 8.41 31.94 -26.91
C LEU A 417 7.41 30.78 -27.00
N THR A 418 6.11 31.05 -27.07
CA THR A 418 5.08 30.02 -27.16
C THR A 418 3.84 30.51 -27.90
N GLN A 419 3.13 29.57 -28.53
CA GLN A 419 1.82 29.83 -29.12
C GLN A 419 0.66 29.51 -28.16
N LEU A 420 0.96 28.97 -26.98
CA LEU A 420 -0.04 28.65 -25.97
C LEU A 420 -0.52 29.91 -25.25
N SER A 421 -1.77 29.89 -24.82
CA SER A 421 -2.34 30.99 -24.06
C SER A 421 -1.72 31.05 -22.65
N ARG A 422 -1.76 32.23 -22.05
CA ARG A 422 -1.30 32.48 -20.67
C ARG A 422 -1.96 31.53 -19.66
N ASN A 423 -3.29 31.33 -19.80
CA ASN A 423 -4.04 30.43 -18.93
C ASN A 423 -3.60 28.98 -19.11
N THR A 424 -3.38 28.53 -20.35
CA THR A 424 -2.91 27.17 -20.63
C THR A 424 -1.55 26.89 -19.99
N ILE A 425 -0.62 27.87 -20.02
CA ILE A 425 0.68 27.73 -19.34
C ILE A 425 0.50 27.67 -17.83
N GLN A 426 -0.38 28.50 -17.26
CA GLN A 426 -0.68 28.45 -15.82
C GLN A 426 -1.30 27.11 -15.41
N ASP A 427 -2.23 26.56 -16.19
CA ASP A 427 -2.83 25.26 -15.94
C ASP A 427 -1.78 24.12 -16.04
N ASN A 428 -0.86 24.20 -17.00
CA ASN A 428 0.25 23.27 -17.10
C ASN A 428 1.15 23.31 -15.85
N VAL A 429 1.47 24.52 -15.37
CA VAL A 429 2.26 24.67 -14.13
C VAL A 429 1.52 24.10 -12.92
N ASN A 430 0.22 24.37 -12.79
CA ASN A 430 -0.61 23.78 -11.73
C ASN A 430 -0.60 22.25 -11.79
N LYS A 431 -0.72 21.70 -13.00
CA LYS A 431 -0.64 20.24 -13.18
C LYS A 431 0.73 19.68 -12.79
N VAL A 432 1.82 20.32 -13.19
CA VAL A 432 3.18 19.90 -12.82
C VAL A 432 3.35 19.89 -11.30
N ILE A 433 2.82 20.90 -10.60
CA ILE A 433 2.87 20.97 -9.14
C ILE A 433 2.08 19.80 -8.53
N THR A 434 0.85 19.57 -8.98
CA THR A 434 -0.01 18.49 -8.47
C THR A 434 0.61 17.11 -8.74
N ASP A 435 1.11 16.88 -9.95
CA ASP A 435 1.76 15.61 -10.34
C ASP A 435 3.05 15.36 -9.53
N TYR A 436 3.83 16.41 -9.23
CA TYR A 436 5.00 16.30 -8.38
C TYR A 436 4.64 15.81 -6.98
N PHE A 437 3.64 16.42 -6.33
CA PHE A 437 3.21 16.02 -4.99
C PHE A 437 2.62 14.62 -4.97
N SER A 438 1.80 14.25 -5.94
CA SER A 438 1.20 12.92 -6.02
C SER A 438 2.27 11.80 -6.15
N THR A 439 3.40 12.10 -6.79
CA THR A 439 4.47 11.12 -7.04
C THR A 439 5.51 11.08 -5.91
N ASN A 440 5.84 12.25 -5.32
CA ASN A 440 7.00 12.40 -4.44
C ASN A 440 6.64 12.61 -2.96
N THR A 441 5.35 12.69 -2.64
CA THR A 441 4.88 12.85 -1.25
C THR A 441 3.69 11.94 -0.98
N GLY A 442 3.12 11.98 0.23
CA GLY A 442 1.98 11.15 0.62
C GLY A 442 2.36 9.80 1.21
N ARG A 443 3.66 9.59 1.54
CA ARG A 443 4.18 8.42 2.25
C ARG A 443 5.18 8.83 3.32
N PHE A 444 5.46 7.94 4.27
CA PHE A 444 6.44 8.19 5.32
C PHE A 444 7.85 8.39 4.77
N GLY A 445 8.57 9.36 5.33
CA GLY A 445 9.95 9.64 4.96
C GLY A 445 10.15 10.34 3.62
N GLN A 446 9.10 10.62 2.88
CA GLN A 446 9.18 11.41 1.65
C GLN A 446 9.27 12.90 1.98
N SER A 447 10.32 13.56 1.50
CA SER A 447 10.60 14.98 1.76
C SER A 447 10.21 15.84 0.57
N PHE A 448 9.57 16.96 0.82
CA PHE A 448 9.38 18.00 -0.18
C PHE A 448 10.68 18.80 -0.38
N ARG A 449 11.09 19.03 -1.64
CA ARG A 449 12.24 19.86 -2.01
C ARG A 449 11.83 20.89 -3.06
N ARG A 450 11.87 22.16 -2.68
CA ARG A 450 11.48 23.29 -3.53
C ARG A 450 12.29 23.36 -4.84
N SER A 451 13.59 23.11 -4.80
CA SER A 451 14.46 23.17 -5.99
C SER A 451 14.07 22.14 -7.05
N ASN A 452 13.66 20.93 -6.63
CA ASN A 452 13.23 19.88 -7.57
C ASN A 452 11.93 20.28 -8.27
N LEU A 453 10.97 20.84 -7.52
CA LEU A 453 9.72 21.29 -8.09
C LEU A 453 9.89 22.47 -9.02
N LEU A 454 10.69 23.50 -8.63
CA LEU A 454 10.98 24.65 -9.49
C LEU A 454 11.66 24.24 -10.79
N ALA A 455 12.59 23.29 -10.76
CA ALA A 455 13.22 22.77 -11.97
C ALA A 455 12.21 22.13 -12.94
N LEU A 456 11.18 21.43 -12.42
CA LEU A 456 10.09 20.87 -13.24
C LEU A 456 9.15 21.96 -13.78
N VAL A 457 8.88 22.99 -12.99
CA VAL A 457 8.08 24.15 -13.42
C VAL A 457 8.81 24.88 -14.57
N ASP A 458 10.10 25.19 -14.41
CA ASP A 458 10.90 25.87 -15.44
C ASP A 458 11.03 25.03 -16.71
N ALA A 459 11.14 23.70 -16.59
CA ALA A 459 11.22 22.77 -17.73
C ALA A 459 9.86 22.56 -18.44
N SER A 460 8.74 22.93 -17.84
CA SER A 460 7.40 22.68 -18.38
C SER A 460 7.08 23.48 -19.65
N SER A 461 7.75 24.62 -19.85
CA SER A 461 7.61 25.43 -21.08
C SER A 461 8.83 26.34 -21.28
N PRO A 462 9.34 26.47 -22.52
CA PRO A 462 10.40 27.42 -22.85
C PRO A 462 9.96 28.91 -22.67
N ALA A 463 8.68 29.14 -22.52
CA ALA A 463 8.13 30.49 -22.26
C ALA A 463 8.25 30.93 -20.79
N ILE A 464 8.61 30.01 -19.89
CA ILE A 464 8.87 30.31 -18.47
C ILE A 464 10.36 30.66 -18.36
N LEU A 465 10.66 31.91 -18.00
CA LEU A 465 12.02 32.41 -17.93
C LEU A 465 12.65 32.16 -16.56
N SER A 466 11.87 32.23 -15.51
CA SER A 466 12.28 31.95 -14.14
C SER A 466 11.06 31.73 -13.26
N SER A 467 11.23 30.95 -12.19
CA SER A 467 10.19 30.75 -11.19
C SER A 467 10.72 30.95 -9.78
N ARG A 468 9.82 31.34 -8.89
CA ARG A 468 10.04 31.38 -7.45
C ARG A 468 8.84 30.84 -6.72
N MET A 469 9.04 30.32 -5.51
CA MET A 469 7.98 29.72 -4.71
C MET A 469 8.19 30.07 -3.24
N ASP A 470 7.14 30.50 -2.59
CA ASP A 470 7.08 30.65 -1.15
C ASP A 470 6.27 29.49 -0.58
N ILE A 471 6.77 28.86 0.47
CA ILE A 471 6.14 27.69 1.08
C ILE A 471 5.65 28.01 2.49
N LYS A 472 4.48 27.43 2.84
CA LYS A 472 4.00 27.36 4.23
C LYS A 472 3.75 25.89 4.59
N MET A 473 3.93 25.54 5.84
CA MET A 473 3.49 24.27 6.43
C MET A 473 2.17 24.51 7.13
N GLN A 474 1.21 23.63 6.92
CA GLN A 474 -0.12 23.72 7.52
C GLN A 474 -0.42 22.45 8.34
N ARG A 475 -1.01 22.64 9.50
CA ARG A 475 -1.62 21.58 10.32
C ARG A 475 -3.10 21.88 10.50
N ARG A 476 -3.88 20.82 10.68
CA ARG A 476 -5.32 20.89 10.90
C ARG A 476 -5.68 20.28 12.23
N PHE A 477 -6.49 20.96 13.00
CA PHE A 477 -7.02 20.45 14.25
C PHE A 477 -8.47 20.84 14.45
N ILE A 478 -9.22 20.05 15.21
CA ILE A 478 -10.64 20.25 15.47
C ILE A 478 -10.80 20.62 16.95
N PRO A 479 -11.02 21.91 17.28
CA PRO A 479 -11.34 22.30 18.65
C PRO A 479 -12.75 21.87 19.00
N THR A 480 -12.99 21.59 20.29
CA THR A 480 -14.37 21.45 20.80
C THR A 480 -15.01 22.82 20.83
N LEU A 481 -16.11 22.99 20.08
CA LEU A 481 -16.80 24.27 19.96
C LEU A 481 -17.28 24.78 21.32
N THR A 482 -17.25 26.11 21.48
CA THR A 482 -17.69 26.84 22.68
C THR A 482 -16.94 26.50 23.98
N THR A 483 -15.89 25.70 23.90
CA THR A 483 -15.09 25.28 25.06
C THR A 483 -13.71 25.89 24.97
N LYS A 484 -13.22 26.42 26.11
CA LYS A 484 -11.86 26.94 26.23
C LYS A 484 -10.86 25.78 26.28
N GLN A 485 -9.91 25.71 25.35
CA GLN A 485 -8.96 24.63 25.25
C GLN A 485 -7.55 25.13 24.94
N ASP A 486 -6.56 24.37 25.40
CA ASP A 486 -5.16 24.53 25.05
C ASP A 486 -4.81 23.52 23.95
N HIS A 487 -4.03 23.94 22.96
CA HIS A 487 -3.56 23.09 21.87
C HIS A 487 -2.06 23.30 21.64
N THR A 488 -1.32 22.21 21.49
CA THR A 488 0.07 22.26 21.02
C THR A 488 0.13 21.62 19.63
N VAL A 489 0.47 22.42 18.62
CA VAL A 489 0.57 21.98 17.23
C VAL A 489 2.04 21.93 16.84
N ARG A 490 2.53 20.76 16.44
CA ARG A 490 3.91 20.55 16.00
C ARG A 490 3.98 20.41 14.49
N TYR A 491 5.10 20.87 13.93
CA TYR A 491 5.38 20.86 12.50
C TYR A 491 6.59 19.98 12.17
N ALA A 492 6.66 19.55 10.92
CA ALA A 492 7.76 18.71 10.42
C ALA A 492 9.13 19.41 10.40
N SER A 493 9.16 20.72 10.41
CA SER A 493 10.38 21.54 10.38
C SER A 493 10.24 22.75 11.29
N GLN A 494 11.36 23.36 11.65
CA GLN A 494 11.37 24.58 12.47
C GLN A 494 10.61 25.73 11.79
N ILE A 495 9.89 26.50 12.59
CA ILE A 495 9.14 27.69 12.20
C ILE A 495 10.13 28.85 12.10
N ALA A 496 9.93 29.76 11.14
CA ALA A 496 10.72 30.98 11.02
C ALA A 496 10.56 31.87 12.26
N GLU A 497 11.58 32.61 12.61
CA GLU A 497 11.47 33.62 13.66
C GLU A 497 10.49 34.73 13.25
N ALA A 498 9.84 35.34 14.24
CA ALA A 498 8.97 36.48 14.00
C ALA A 498 9.75 37.66 13.41
N ASP A 499 9.21 38.26 12.37
CA ASP A 499 9.75 39.48 11.79
C ASP A 499 8.76 40.66 11.91
N ASP A 500 9.25 41.88 11.67
CA ASP A 500 8.43 43.10 11.80
C ASP A 500 7.51 43.36 10.60
N VAL A 501 7.62 42.54 9.53
CA VAL A 501 6.92 42.77 8.26
C VAL A 501 5.90 41.69 7.95
N ASN A 502 6.22 40.43 8.25
CA ASN A 502 5.42 39.28 7.81
C ASN A 502 4.79 38.53 8.99
N ILE A 503 3.58 38.06 8.79
CA ILE A 503 2.94 37.11 9.68
C ILE A 503 3.52 35.72 9.39
N VAL A 504 4.08 35.11 10.41
CA VAL A 504 4.73 33.79 10.33
C VAL A 504 3.75 32.67 10.65
N VAL A 505 2.84 32.89 11.58
CA VAL A 505 1.79 31.96 12.02
C VAL A 505 0.44 32.58 11.77
N GLU A 506 -0.44 31.89 11.04
CA GLU A 506 -1.78 32.37 10.72
C GLU A 506 -2.78 31.22 10.58
N SER A 507 -4.00 31.38 11.11
CA SER A 507 -5.08 30.41 10.91
C SER A 507 -6.05 30.85 9.82
N ASN A 508 -6.86 29.90 9.32
CA ASN A 508 -8.08 30.24 8.61
C ASN A 508 -9.05 30.96 9.57
N PRO A 509 -10.03 31.73 9.02
CA PRO A 509 -11.01 32.43 9.85
C PRO A 509 -11.94 31.46 10.61
N PHE A 510 -12.31 31.84 11.82
CA PHE A 510 -13.26 31.15 12.69
C PHE A 510 -14.13 32.18 13.44
N LEU A 511 -15.29 31.75 13.93
CA LEU A 511 -16.14 32.62 14.75
C LEU A 511 -15.68 32.62 16.22
N PHE A 512 -15.41 33.80 16.73
CA PHE A 512 -15.15 34.07 18.14
C PHE A 512 -16.03 35.23 18.60
N ARG A 513 -16.91 34.99 19.59
CA ARG A 513 -17.91 35.92 20.09
C ARG A 513 -18.78 36.49 18.97
N GLY A 514 -19.12 35.63 18.01
CA GLY A 514 -19.97 36.02 16.85
C GLY A 514 -19.25 36.86 15.78
N LYS A 515 -17.91 37.01 15.84
CA LYS A 515 -17.11 37.79 14.89
C LYS A 515 -16.14 36.88 14.15
N ASN A 516 -15.82 37.23 12.89
CA ASN A 516 -14.81 36.56 12.11
C ASN A 516 -13.40 36.91 12.60
N CYS A 517 -12.71 35.98 13.23
CA CYS A 517 -11.37 36.16 13.78
C CYS A 517 -10.39 35.18 13.17
N VAL A 518 -9.12 35.54 13.17
CA VAL A 518 -7.99 34.67 12.84
C VAL A 518 -7.04 34.62 14.02
N LEU A 519 -6.41 33.46 14.23
CA LEU A 519 -5.28 33.34 15.15
C LEU A 519 -4.01 33.65 14.34
N ARG A 520 -3.22 34.63 14.78
CA ARG A 520 -1.96 34.99 14.11
C ARG A 520 -0.89 35.41 15.11
N ASN A 521 0.37 35.41 14.71
CA ASN A 521 1.37 36.07 15.55
C ASN A 521 1.32 37.60 15.40
N ARG A 522 1.74 38.28 16.44
CA ARG A 522 2.00 39.72 16.41
C ARG A 522 3.28 39.99 15.63
N LEU A 523 3.31 41.05 14.80
CA LEU A 523 4.50 41.46 14.09
C LEU A 523 5.67 41.74 15.05
N GLY A 524 6.84 41.22 14.74
CA GLY A 524 8.03 41.32 15.57
C GLY A 524 7.99 40.53 16.89
N SER A 525 7.00 39.63 17.07
CA SER A 525 6.84 38.87 18.30
C SER A 525 6.34 37.45 18.05
N ASN A 526 6.80 36.52 18.88
CA ASN A 526 6.34 35.13 18.87
C ASN A 526 4.99 34.93 19.59
N VAL A 527 4.41 36.00 20.16
CA VAL A 527 3.12 35.95 20.87
C VAL A 527 1.98 35.87 19.87
N LEU A 528 1.04 34.95 20.12
CA LEU A 528 -0.16 34.77 19.33
C LEU A 528 -1.29 35.68 19.83
N GLU A 529 -2.06 36.22 18.88
CA GLU A 529 -3.25 37.02 19.15
C GLU A 529 -4.46 36.51 18.35
N VAL A 530 -5.65 36.68 18.89
CA VAL A 530 -6.90 36.51 18.14
C VAL A 530 -7.30 37.86 17.57
N PHE A 531 -7.26 37.97 16.26
CA PHE A 531 -7.44 39.21 15.52
C PHE A 531 -8.75 39.18 14.70
N ASN A 532 -9.58 40.19 14.89
CA ASN A 532 -10.75 40.41 14.08
C ASN A 532 -10.36 41.24 12.83
N ALA A 533 -10.44 40.63 11.64
CA ALA A 533 -10.03 41.26 10.40
C ALA A 533 -11.02 42.35 9.94
N GLU A 534 -12.32 42.25 10.28
CA GLU A 534 -13.36 43.18 9.88
C GLU A 534 -13.21 44.52 10.61
N ASP A 535 -12.98 44.47 11.94
CA ASP A 535 -12.84 45.65 12.78
C ASP A 535 -11.38 46.10 12.96
N ALA A 536 -10.44 45.39 12.38
CA ALA A 536 -8.98 45.55 12.61
C ALA A 536 -8.62 45.60 14.11
N LYS A 537 -9.23 44.73 14.93
CA LYS A 537 -9.14 44.75 16.38
C LYS A 537 -8.62 43.46 16.94
N ILE A 538 -7.75 43.55 17.95
CA ILE A 538 -7.30 42.42 18.74
C ILE A 538 -8.38 42.05 19.77
N GLU A 539 -8.93 40.83 19.72
CA GLU A 539 -9.93 40.33 20.64
C GLU A 539 -9.29 39.59 21.84
N ILE A 540 -8.16 38.91 21.61
CA ILE A 540 -7.29 38.31 22.64
C ILE A 540 -5.85 38.71 22.36
N ASP A 541 -5.22 39.40 23.29
CA ASP A 541 -3.87 39.95 23.14
C ASP A 541 -2.75 38.91 23.32
N ASN A 542 -3.03 37.84 24.08
CA ASN A 542 -2.12 36.72 24.27
C ASN A 542 -2.93 35.42 24.24
N ALA A 543 -2.89 34.73 23.11
CA ALA A 543 -3.52 33.44 22.88
C ALA A 543 -2.48 32.29 22.85
N GLY A 544 -1.25 32.55 23.28
CA GLY A 544 -0.14 31.60 23.29
C GLY A 544 1.11 32.12 22.60
N ASP A 545 1.99 31.21 22.22
CA ASP A 545 3.27 31.51 21.58
C ASP A 545 3.67 30.45 20.57
N PHE A 546 4.72 30.71 19.82
CA PHE A 546 5.39 29.69 19.01
C PHE A 546 6.91 29.72 19.21
N SER A 547 7.52 28.56 19.14
CA SER A 547 8.98 28.41 19.24
C SER A 547 9.44 27.09 18.63
N GLY A 548 10.61 27.11 17.98
CA GLY A 548 11.18 25.92 17.38
C GLY A 548 10.26 25.32 16.30
N ASP A 549 9.73 24.13 16.53
CA ASP A 549 8.82 23.40 15.65
C ASP A 549 7.36 23.42 16.10
N SER A 550 7.02 24.16 17.15
CA SER A 550 5.71 24.08 17.79
C SER A 550 5.03 25.42 18.00
N VAL A 551 3.70 25.39 17.89
CA VAL A 551 2.80 26.47 18.22
C VAL A 551 1.96 26.05 19.42
N ASN A 552 2.09 26.77 20.52
CA ASN A 552 1.34 26.55 21.76
C ASN A 552 0.19 27.56 21.83
N ILE A 553 -1.02 27.07 21.73
CA ILE A 553 -2.24 27.88 21.80
C ILE A 553 -2.83 27.71 23.18
N VAL A 554 -3.09 28.81 23.89
CA VAL A 554 -3.58 28.80 25.27
C VAL A 554 -4.96 29.43 25.33
N GLY A 555 -5.91 28.67 25.81
CA GLY A 555 -7.24 29.16 26.09
C GLY A 555 -8.07 29.58 24.90
N LEU A 556 -7.84 28.98 23.73
CA LEU A 556 -8.62 29.25 22.53
C LEU A 556 -10.07 28.78 22.72
N THR A 557 -11.00 29.63 22.34
CA THR A 557 -12.43 29.28 22.23
C THR A 557 -12.87 29.53 20.79
N VAL A 558 -13.48 28.55 20.16
CA VAL A 558 -14.05 28.64 18.81
C VAL A 558 -15.55 28.44 18.94
N ASP A 559 -16.34 29.43 18.56
CA ASP A 559 -17.80 29.34 18.64
C ASP A 559 -18.35 28.50 17.47
N ASN A 560 -17.80 28.72 16.29
CA ASN A 560 -18.14 27.96 15.09
C ASN A 560 -17.03 28.11 14.01
N PHE A 561 -17.07 27.24 13.03
CA PHE A 561 -16.20 27.34 11.84
C PHE A 561 -16.79 28.29 10.80
N VAL A 562 -15.93 28.88 9.98
CA VAL A 562 -16.32 29.74 8.86
C VAL A 562 -16.12 28.97 7.55
N GLY A 563 -17.14 28.93 6.70
CA GLY A 563 -17.13 28.19 5.44
C GLY A 563 -17.46 26.70 5.58
N ALA A 564 -17.02 25.88 4.62
CA ALA A 564 -17.32 24.45 4.57
C ALA A 564 -16.40 23.60 5.46
N ASN A 565 -15.28 24.14 5.93
CA ASN A 565 -14.30 23.42 6.73
C ASN A 565 -14.76 23.29 8.19
N GLN A 566 -14.71 22.10 8.75
CA GLN A 566 -15.02 21.85 10.17
C GLN A 566 -13.75 21.64 11.01
N PHE A 567 -12.70 22.38 10.71
CA PHE A 567 -11.40 22.35 11.38
C PHE A 567 -10.70 23.71 11.26
N ILE A 568 -9.76 23.95 12.15
CA ILE A 568 -8.84 25.07 12.05
C ILE A 568 -7.61 24.62 11.26
N LYS A 569 -7.31 25.35 10.19
CA LYS A 569 -6.03 25.29 9.46
C LYS A 569 -5.08 26.26 10.14
N LEU A 570 -3.93 25.82 10.56
CA LEU A 570 -2.89 26.66 11.11
C LEU A 570 -1.66 26.57 10.21
N SER A 571 -1.38 27.65 9.51
CA SER A 571 -0.27 27.75 8.54
C SER A 571 0.90 28.49 9.15
N VAL A 572 2.10 27.96 8.97
CA VAL A 572 3.35 28.56 9.46
C VAL A 572 4.38 28.65 8.35
N THR A 573 5.20 29.68 8.39
CA THR A 573 6.34 29.82 7.49
C THR A 573 7.52 29.02 8.03
N PRO A 574 8.06 28.02 7.29
CA PRO A 574 9.23 27.29 7.75
C PRO A 574 10.49 28.16 7.74
N ALA A 575 11.37 27.96 8.72
CA ALA A 575 12.67 28.62 8.79
C ALA A 575 13.53 28.30 7.55
N ASN A 576 13.42 27.07 7.05
CA ASN A 576 14.07 26.65 5.81
C ASN A 576 13.04 26.51 4.68
N GLN A 577 12.98 27.51 3.82
CA GLN A 577 12.13 27.53 2.63
C GLN A 577 12.55 26.55 1.52
N SER A 578 13.69 25.86 1.66
CA SER A 578 14.22 24.98 0.60
C SER A 578 13.66 23.57 0.63
N ALA A 579 13.27 23.09 1.82
CA ALA A 579 12.77 21.74 2.00
C ALA A 579 11.87 21.63 3.24
N VAL A 580 10.89 20.71 3.18
CA VAL A 580 10.14 20.23 4.34
C VAL A 580 10.43 18.73 4.46
N THR A 581 10.99 18.32 5.60
CA THR A 581 11.38 16.92 5.85
C THR A 581 10.51 16.36 6.97
N PRO A 582 9.73 15.31 6.72
CA PRO A 582 8.87 14.71 7.72
C PRO A 582 9.69 13.95 8.76
N LEU A 583 9.21 13.94 9.99
CA LEU A 583 9.77 13.18 11.09
C LEU A 583 8.84 12.01 11.44
N ARG A 584 9.41 10.83 11.70
CA ARG A 584 8.68 9.65 12.22
C ARG A 584 7.34 9.37 11.52
N GLU A 585 6.22 9.64 12.25
CA GLU A 585 4.83 9.44 11.82
C GLU A 585 4.26 10.54 10.91
N ASP A 586 5.09 11.53 10.54
CA ASP A 586 4.64 12.62 9.68
C ASP A 586 4.58 12.21 8.21
N ILE A 587 3.56 12.70 7.52
CA ILE A 587 3.35 12.58 6.08
C ILE A 587 3.20 13.99 5.50
N ILE A 588 3.79 14.21 4.33
CA ILE A 588 3.64 15.48 3.61
C ILE A 588 2.57 15.32 2.53
N GLU A 589 1.62 16.23 2.50
CA GLU A 589 0.59 16.34 1.47
C GLU A 589 0.50 17.77 0.93
N PHE A 590 -0.13 17.94 -0.22
CA PHE A 590 -0.30 19.22 -0.87
C PHE A 590 -1.69 19.82 -0.58
N ASP A 591 -1.76 21.06 -0.12
CA ASP A 591 -3.04 21.79 -0.04
C ASP A 591 -3.26 22.62 -1.29
N VAL A 592 -3.99 22.07 -2.24
CA VAL A 592 -4.37 22.75 -3.48
C VAL A 592 -5.23 24.00 -3.20
N SER A 593 -6.06 23.97 -2.15
CA SER A 593 -7.02 25.03 -1.86
C SER A 593 -6.39 26.32 -1.35
N GLU A 594 -5.24 26.20 -0.68
CA GLU A 594 -4.48 27.32 -0.11
C GLU A 594 -3.24 27.68 -0.93
N SER A 595 -3.06 27.00 -2.08
CA SER A 595 -1.94 27.22 -2.98
C SER A 595 -2.40 27.97 -4.22
N PHE A 596 -1.53 28.82 -4.77
CA PHE A 596 -1.83 29.51 -6.02
C PHE A 596 -0.58 29.64 -6.90
N THR A 597 -0.82 29.83 -8.21
CA THR A 597 0.19 30.19 -9.18
C THR A 597 -0.13 31.55 -9.76
N LYS A 598 0.86 32.41 -9.89
CA LYS A 598 0.73 33.75 -10.44
C LYS A 598 1.80 34.03 -11.48
N ILE A 599 1.36 34.50 -12.64
CA ILE A 599 2.24 34.97 -13.69
C ILE A 599 2.68 36.39 -13.37
N VAL A 600 3.99 36.63 -13.40
CA VAL A 600 4.61 37.93 -13.26
C VAL A 600 5.06 38.36 -14.65
N ASP A 601 4.54 39.47 -15.15
CA ASP A 601 4.95 39.99 -16.46
C ASP A 601 6.38 40.46 -16.42
N VAL A 602 7.13 40.17 -17.47
CA VAL A 602 8.45 40.76 -17.70
C VAL A 602 8.22 42.24 -18.06
N ASP A 603 8.80 43.17 -17.32
CA ASP A 603 8.74 44.59 -17.66
C ASP A 603 9.47 44.78 -19.02
N PRO A 604 8.77 45.18 -20.08
CA PRO A 604 9.37 45.32 -21.40
C PRO A 604 10.46 46.40 -21.46
N ASN A 605 10.61 47.20 -20.40
CA ASN A 605 11.62 48.28 -20.30
C ASN A 605 12.93 47.85 -19.61
N VAL A 606 12.97 46.63 -19.06
CA VAL A 606 14.23 46.07 -18.52
C VAL A 606 14.89 45.24 -19.62
N THR A 607 15.58 45.90 -20.52
CA THR A 607 16.55 45.24 -21.42
C THR A 607 17.72 44.73 -20.58
N SER A 608 17.96 43.41 -20.67
CA SER A 608 19.08 42.68 -20.07
C SER A 608 20.45 43.29 -20.32
#